data_dcffdd43ec8d8cd57fba437327c69d12
#
_entry.id   dcffdd43ec8d8cd57fba437327c69d12
#
_cell.length_a   1.000
_cell.length_b   1.000
_cell.length_c   1.000
_cell.angle_alpha   90.00
_cell.angle_beta   90.00
_cell.angle_gamma   90.00
#
_symmetry.space_group_name_H-M   'P 1'
#
loop_
_entity.id
_entity.type
_entity.pdbx_description
1 polymer ?
#
loop_
_entity_poly.entity_id
_entity_poly.type
_entity_poly.pdbx_seq_one_letter_code
_entity_poly.pdbx_strand_id
1 'polypeptide(L)'
;MSNILIIKHGSLGDIAQASGAIQDISENHKNDQIYLLTTKPYFELFKKNPFIHNVILDKRLPKYNLIYLYFLMKKIKRYKFSKVFDLQNSSRTNFYKNILFPKADKEIWSSSNTTIPVDKSKEEFDKISVLERFDHQLKISMLNTSNTLKPDFTWACKDISEINNHYSLKKYVLLFPFCSPHLTIKKWPYYNDLTKLIGDKFGDEYKVVTAPGPSEVNDAKQLKALPLFDNGKALDIFQLSSLIKGSSFVVANDTGPAHIAAHVGAKGLTLFGKHTTAYKVNIERENFKAIQVNDLNNLSAEKVFERLSNSLS
;
A
#
# COMPACT_ATOMS: atom_id res chain seq x y z
N MET A 1 15.24 -7.48 -26.60
CA MET A 1 15.15 -7.57 -25.13
C MET A 1 15.79 -6.34 -24.56
N SER A 2 15.04 -5.47 -23.94
CA SER A 2 15.51 -4.23 -23.32
C SER A 2 15.34 -4.29 -21.79
N ASN A 3 15.83 -3.29 -21.09
CA ASN A 3 15.66 -3.19 -19.64
C ASN A 3 14.72 -2.02 -19.33
N ILE A 4 13.71 -2.28 -18.53
CA ILE A 4 12.70 -1.31 -18.07
C ILE A 4 12.91 -1.08 -16.58
N LEU A 5 12.92 0.16 -16.14
CA LEU A 5 13.03 0.51 -14.72
C LEU A 5 11.70 1.02 -14.19
N ILE A 6 11.22 0.43 -13.11
CA ILE A 6 10.12 0.96 -12.30
C ILE A 6 10.72 1.57 -11.02
N ILE A 7 10.24 2.73 -10.60
CA ILE A 7 10.65 3.35 -9.34
C ILE A 7 9.45 3.40 -8.38
N LYS A 8 9.55 2.66 -7.26
CA LYS A 8 8.55 2.68 -6.19
C LYS A 8 9.23 2.47 -4.83
N HIS A 9 9.30 3.53 -4.05
CA HIS A 9 10.02 3.53 -2.76
C HIS A 9 9.16 3.14 -1.55
N GLY A 10 7.87 3.28 -1.63
CA GLY A 10 6.91 3.12 -0.52
C GLY A 10 5.95 4.32 -0.51
N SER A 11 5.00 4.51 0.41
CA SER A 11 4.81 3.66 1.60
C SER A 11 4.18 2.30 1.29
N LEU A 12 3.81 1.50 2.32
CA LEU A 12 3.19 0.17 2.12
C LEU A 12 1.86 0.27 1.36
N GLY A 13 1.01 1.23 1.74
CA GLY A 13 -0.26 1.48 1.04
C GLY A 13 -0.06 1.88 -0.43
N ASP A 14 0.92 2.76 -0.68
CA ASP A 14 1.25 3.18 -2.07
C ASP A 14 1.80 2.02 -2.92
N ILE A 15 2.47 1.03 -2.29
CA ILE A 15 2.94 -0.17 -2.97
C ILE A 15 1.76 -1.07 -3.35
N ALA A 16 0.83 -1.30 -2.42
CA ALA A 16 -0.37 -2.06 -2.70
C ALA A 16 -1.20 -1.43 -3.84
N GLN A 17 -1.36 -0.11 -3.83
CA GLN A 17 -2.02 0.63 -4.92
C GLN A 17 -1.29 0.53 -6.26
N ALA A 18 0.05 0.52 -6.26
CA ALA A 18 0.84 0.46 -7.49
C ALA A 18 0.93 -0.96 -8.10
N SER A 19 0.43 -2.00 -7.41
CA SER A 19 0.54 -3.41 -7.88
C SER A 19 -0.04 -3.59 -9.27
N GLY A 20 -1.21 -3.03 -9.56
CA GLY A 20 -1.83 -3.15 -10.88
C GLY A 20 -1.04 -2.45 -11.97
N ALA A 21 -0.49 -1.25 -11.69
CA ALA A 21 0.36 -0.54 -12.64
C ALA A 21 1.68 -1.29 -12.90
N ILE A 22 2.27 -1.91 -11.87
CA ILE A 22 3.47 -2.75 -12.02
C ILE A 22 3.16 -3.98 -12.89
N GLN A 23 2.01 -4.61 -12.68
CA GLN A 23 1.55 -5.74 -13.47
C GLN A 23 1.34 -5.33 -14.94
N ASP A 24 0.61 -4.24 -15.21
CA ASP A 24 0.38 -3.76 -16.58
C ASP A 24 1.68 -3.41 -17.30
N ILE A 25 2.65 -2.77 -16.61
CA ILE A 25 3.98 -2.52 -17.18
C ILE A 25 4.66 -3.84 -17.57
N SER A 26 4.64 -4.84 -16.69
CA SER A 26 5.26 -6.13 -16.97
C SER A 26 4.56 -6.87 -18.12
N GLU A 27 3.24 -6.87 -18.17
CA GLU A 27 2.46 -7.54 -19.21
C GLU A 27 2.63 -6.89 -20.59
N ASN A 28 2.83 -5.58 -20.67
CA ASN A 28 3.14 -4.88 -21.91
C ASN A 28 4.61 -5.06 -22.36
N HIS A 29 5.49 -5.44 -21.44
CA HIS A 29 6.93 -5.61 -21.67
C HIS A 29 7.38 -7.08 -21.48
N LYS A 30 6.58 -8.06 -21.94
CA LYS A 30 6.84 -9.51 -21.72
C LYS A 30 8.20 -10.00 -22.23
N ASN A 31 8.75 -9.32 -23.22
CA ASN A 31 10.06 -9.68 -23.81
C ASN A 31 11.21 -8.87 -23.21
N ASP A 32 10.96 -8.04 -22.21
CA ASP A 32 11.93 -7.14 -21.58
C ASP A 32 12.21 -7.55 -20.13
N GLN A 33 13.34 -7.09 -19.60
CA GLN A 33 13.69 -7.31 -18.19
C GLN A 33 13.16 -6.16 -17.33
N ILE A 34 12.29 -6.46 -16.39
CA ILE A 34 11.71 -5.48 -15.48
C ILE A 34 12.56 -5.37 -14.22
N TYR A 35 13.08 -4.19 -13.98
CA TYR A 35 13.81 -3.81 -12.77
C TYR A 35 12.98 -2.89 -11.90
N LEU A 36 13.09 -3.03 -10.59
CA LEU A 36 12.41 -2.13 -9.66
C LEU A 36 13.39 -1.51 -8.67
N LEU A 37 13.43 -0.19 -8.61
CA LEU A 37 14.20 0.58 -7.63
C LEU A 37 13.31 0.86 -6.40
N THR A 38 13.71 0.32 -5.25
CA THR A 38 12.96 0.46 -4.00
C THR A 38 13.86 0.64 -2.78
N THR A 39 13.24 0.86 -1.61
CA THR A 39 13.93 1.05 -0.33
C THR A 39 14.04 -0.25 0.47
N LYS A 40 14.90 -0.25 1.50
CA LYS A 40 15.20 -1.43 2.33
C LYS A 40 13.95 -2.13 2.89
N PRO A 41 12.92 -1.44 3.42
CA PRO A 41 11.75 -2.12 3.98
C PRO A 41 10.98 -2.99 2.98
N TYR A 42 11.04 -2.67 1.68
CA TYR A 42 10.25 -3.33 0.64
C TYR A 42 11.10 -4.16 -0.33
N PHE A 43 12.41 -4.23 -0.08
CA PHE A 43 13.35 -4.91 -0.98
C PHE A 43 13.03 -6.41 -1.09
N GLU A 44 12.83 -7.08 0.06
CA GLU A 44 12.49 -8.51 0.07
C GLU A 44 11.07 -8.78 -0.44
N LEU A 45 10.14 -7.85 -0.23
CA LEU A 45 8.79 -7.93 -0.80
C LEU A 45 8.86 -8.00 -2.34
N PHE A 46 9.55 -7.05 -2.96
CA PHE A 46 9.63 -6.97 -4.42
C PHE A 46 10.48 -8.07 -5.05
N LYS A 47 11.41 -8.69 -4.36
CA LYS A 47 12.11 -9.88 -4.83
C LYS A 47 11.19 -11.08 -5.07
N LYS A 48 10.07 -11.13 -4.37
CA LYS A 48 9.06 -12.20 -4.52
C LYS A 48 7.88 -11.77 -5.40
N ASN A 49 7.91 -10.56 -5.94
CA ASN A 49 6.88 -10.09 -6.85
C ASN A 49 7.00 -10.81 -8.20
N PRO A 50 5.93 -11.44 -8.72
CA PRO A 50 6.00 -12.24 -9.95
C PRO A 50 6.24 -11.42 -11.22
N PHE A 51 6.03 -10.10 -11.16
CA PHE A 51 6.17 -9.18 -12.29
C PHE A 51 7.55 -8.50 -12.37
N ILE A 52 8.45 -8.75 -11.41
CA ILE A 52 9.73 -8.09 -11.30
C ILE A 52 10.87 -9.12 -11.46
N HIS A 53 11.76 -8.89 -12.42
CA HIS A 53 12.92 -9.75 -12.65
C HIS A 53 14.08 -9.43 -11.70
N ASN A 54 14.32 -8.15 -11.42
CA ASN A 54 15.40 -7.70 -10.57
C ASN A 54 15.02 -6.50 -9.70
N VAL A 55 15.53 -6.47 -8.48
CA VAL A 55 15.32 -5.38 -7.53
C VAL A 55 16.61 -4.63 -7.25
N ILE A 56 16.55 -3.32 -7.34
CA ILE A 56 17.67 -2.41 -7.04
C ILE A 56 17.37 -1.69 -5.72
N LEU A 57 18.29 -1.81 -4.77
CA LEU A 57 18.16 -1.14 -3.47
C LEU A 57 18.60 0.32 -3.58
N ASP A 58 17.70 1.24 -3.28
CA ASP A 58 17.99 2.64 -2.93
C ASP A 58 18.08 2.79 -1.41
N LYS A 59 19.26 3.07 -0.88
CA LYS A 59 19.48 3.32 0.54
C LYS A 59 18.90 4.66 1.00
N ARG A 60 18.47 5.53 0.07
CA ARG A 60 17.93 6.87 0.31
C ARG A 60 18.83 7.74 1.20
N LEU A 61 20.15 7.63 1.07
CA LEU A 61 21.06 8.52 1.78
C LEU A 61 20.83 9.99 1.34
N PRO A 62 21.24 10.97 2.13
CA PRO A 62 21.02 12.38 1.83
C PRO A 62 21.50 12.74 0.41
N LYS A 63 20.81 13.69 -0.25
CA LYS A 63 21.11 14.11 -1.62
C LYS A 63 22.52 14.73 -1.80
N TYR A 64 23.13 15.20 -0.73
CA TYR A 64 24.50 15.72 -0.71
C TYR A 64 25.59 14.63 -0.56
N ASN A 65 25.20 13.37 -0.35
CA ASN A 65 26.15 12.26 -0.33
C ASN A 65 26.52 11.86 -1.78
N LEU A 66 27.49 12.60 -2.34
CA LEU A 66 27.91 12.44 -3.75
C LEU A 66 28.51 11.07 -4.03
N ILE A 67 29.19 10.46 -3.07
CA ILE A 67 29.79 9.13 -3.19
C ILE A 67 28.67 8.12 -3.39
N TYR A 68 27.63 8.16 -2.57
CA TYR A 68 26.48 7.28 -2.71
C TYR A 68 25.77 7.49 -4.05
N LEU A 69 25.55 8.74 -4.45
CA LEU A 69 24.90 9.05 -5.73
C LEU A 69 25.72 8.55 -6.92
N TYR A 70 27.05 8.68 -6.86
CA TYR A 70 27.95 8.15 -7.88
C TYR A 70 27.80 6.62 -8.02
N PHE A 71 27.83 5.88 -6.91
CA PHE A 71 27.67 4.42 -6.96
C PHE A 71 26.26 4.00 -7.41
N LEU A 72 25.21 4.70 -6.97
CA LEU A 72 23.84 4.47 -7.45
C LEU A 72 23.73 4.71 -8.96
N MET A 73 24.28 5.82 -9.44
CA MET A 73 24.35 6.17 -10.86
C MET A 73 25.10 5.10 -11.67
N LYS A 74 26.29 4.69 -11.21
CA LYS A 74 27.09 3.65 -11.86
C LYS A 74 26.31 2.35 -11.95
N LYS A 75 25.62 1.96 -10.88
CA LYS A 75 24.76 0.76 -10.84
C LYS A 75 23.61 0.86 -11.84
N ILE A 76 22.87 1.96 -11.87
CA ILE A 76 21.72 2.18 -12.76
C ILE A 76 22.19 2.22 -14.23
N LYS A 77 23.23 2.98 -14.55
CA LYS A 77 23.74 3.11 -15.93
C LYS A 77 24.23 1.78 -16.52
N ARG A 78 24.71 0.85 -15.68
CA ARG A 78 25.15 -0.49 -16.12
C ARG A 78 24.05 -1.26 -16.84
N TYR A 79 22.78 -1.06 -16.44
CA TYR A 79 21.65 -1.79 -17.01
C TYR A 79 21.10 -1.19 -18.30
N LYS A 80 21.52 0.01 -18.72
CA LYS A 80 21.12 0.68 -19.97
C LYS A 80 19.58 0.66 -20.17
N PHE A 81 18.84 1.22 -19.22
CA PHE A 81 17.38 1.26 -19.29
C PHE A 81 16.89 2.03 -20.51
N SER A 82 16.00 1.42 -21.28
CA SER A 82 15.34 2.02 -22.44
C SER A 82 14.13 2.86 -22.02
N LYS A 83 13.47 2.51 -20.88
CA LYS A 83 12.32 3.22 -20.33
C LYS A 83 12.33 3.20 -18.80
N VAL A 84 11.83 4.28 -18.21
CA VAL A 84 11.69 4.43 -16.75
C VAL A 84 10.25 4.83 -16.44
N PHE A 85 9.60 4.06 -15.58
CA PHE A 85 8.29 4.39 -15.01
C PHE A 85 8.45 4.82 -13.56
N ASP A 86 8.37 6.13 -13.31
CA ASP A 86 8.36 6.68 -11.95
C ASP A 86 6.94 6.66 -11.39
N LEU A 87 6.62 5.60 -10.63
CA LEU A 87 5.36 5.45 -9.90
C LEU A 87 5.43 6.04 -8.48
N GLN A 88 6.59 6.59 -8.08
CA GLN A 88 6.75 7.24 -6.79
C GLN A 88 6.41 8.73 -6.84
N ASN A 89 6.71 9.41 -7.95
CA ASN A 89 6.36 10.82 -8.18
C ASN A 89 6.74 11.76 -7.01
N SER A 90 7.97 11.65 -6.51
CA SER A 90 8.47 12.42 -5.38
C SER A 90 9.54 13.43 -5.79
N SER A 91 9.80 14.43 -4.92
CA SER A 91 10.93 15.35 -5.12
C SER A 91 12.28 14.65 -5.25
N ARG A 92 12.40 13.45 -4.65
CA ARG A 92 13.62 12.63 -4.76
C ARG A 92 13.72 11.96 -6.12
N THR A 93 12.64 11.39 -6.64
CA THR A 93 12.65 10.74 -7.96
C THR A 93 12.82 11.77 -9.08
N ASN A 94 12.24 12.96 -8.91
CA ASN A 94 12.50 14.07 -9.83
C ASN A 94 13.99 14.50 -9.81
N PHE A 95 14.61 14.54 -8.63
CA PHE A 95 16.06 14.75 -8.54
C PHE A 95 16.84 13.65 -9.26
N TYR A 96 16.43 12.37 -9.11
CA TYR A 96 17.05 11.24 -9.82
C TYR A 96 16.91 11.37 -11.34
N LYS A 97 15.74 11.80 -11.85
CA LYS A 97 15.57 12.09 -13.27
C LYS A 97 16.69 13.01 -13.77
N ASN A 98 16.91 14.13 -13.06
CA ASN A 98 17.86 15.15 -13.50
C ASN A 98 19.32 14.68 -13.48
N ILE A 99 19.73 13.87 -12.50
CA ILE A 99 21.14 13.45 -12.35
C ILE A 99 21.47 12.10 -12.98
N LEU A 100 20.53 11.14 -12.92
CA LEU A 100 20.77 9.79 -13.44
C LEU A 100 20.37 9.64 -14.90
N PHE A 101 19.40 10.45 -15.35
CA PHE A 101 18.82 10.44 -16.69
C PHE A 101 18.73 11.85 -17.29
N PRO A 102 19.83 12.62 -17.34
CA PRO A 102 19.77 14.06 -17.70
C PRO A 102 19.27 14.33 -19.12
N LYS A 103 19.34 13.34 -20.01
CA LYS A 103 18.87 13.40 -21.39
C LYS A 103 17.53 12.70 -21.62
N ALA A 104 16.89 12.21 -20.53
CA ALA A 104 15.61 11.52 -20.67
C ALA A 104 14.49 12.50 -21.00
N ASP A 105 13.91 12.34 -22.16
CA ASP A 105 12.67 12.97 -22.59
C ASP A 105 11.43 12.22 -22.06
N LYS A 106 10.25 12.59 -22.58
CA LYS A 106 8.98 11.95 -22.20
C LYS A 106 8.88 10.49 -22.68
N GLU A 107 9.63 10.12 -23.70
CA GLU A 107 9.64 8.76 -24.23
C GLU A 107 10.40 7.82 -23.30
N ILE A 108 11.50 8.31 -22.72
CA ILE A 108 12.35 7.52 -21.81
C ILE A 108 11.82 7.57 -20.37
N TRP A 109 11.39 8.76 -19.87
CA TRP A 109 10.95 8.92 -18.49
C TRP A 109 9.45 9.24 -18.40
N SER A 110 8.69 8.29 -17.93
CA SER A 110 7.24 8.42 -17.67
C SER A 110 6.99 8.62 -16.16
N SER A 111 6.26 9.67 -15.81
CA SER A 111 5.82 9.99 -14.46
C SER A 111 4.52 10.79 -14.51
N SER A 112 3.77 10.88 -13.43
CA SER A 112 2.58 11.75 -13.40
C SER A 112 2.92 13.22 -13.70
N ASN A 113 4.14 13.67 -13.38
CA ASN A 113 4.58 15.03 -13.71
C ASN A 113 4.90 15.23 -15.20
N THR A 114 5.30 14.19 -15.93
CA THR A 114 5.61 14.28 -17.37
C THR A 114 4.41 13.96 -18.27
N THR A 115 3.32 13.49 -17.67
CA THR A 115 2.10 13.09 -18.37
C THR A 115 0.87 13.91 -17.98
N ILE A 116 1.05 15.10 -17.39
CA ILE A 116 -0.06 16.01 -17.10
C ILE A 116 -0.80 16.34 -18.39
N PRO A 117 -2.14 16.19 -18.45
CA PRO A 117 -2.92 16.60 -19.62
C PRO A 117 -2.67 18.07 -19.99
N VAL A 118 -2.66 18.37 -21.29
CA VAL A 118 -2.35 19.72 -21.79
C VAL A 118 -3.36 20.77 -21.29
N ASP A 119 -4.59 20.35 -21.08
CA ASP A 119 -5.74 21.17 -20.63
C ASP A 119 -5.84 21.31 -19.11
N LYS A 120 -4.90 20.69 -18.33
CA LYS A 120 -4.94 20.70 -16.86
C LYS A 120 -3.66 21.26 -16.24
N SER A 121 -3.84 21.99 -15.16
CA SER A 121 -2.74 22.31 -14.26
C SER A 121 -2.32 21.07 -13.45
N LYS A 122 -1.10 21.11 -12.89
CA LYS A 122 -0.66 20.04 -11.97
C LYS A 122 -1.59 19.89 -10.77
N GLU A 123 -2.07 21.01 -10.22
CA GLU A 123 -2.96 21.01 -9.05
C GLU A 123 -4.29 20.33 -9.35
N GLU A 124 -4.85 20.57 -10.53
CA GLU A 124 -6.09 19.90 -10.99
C GLU A 124 -5.86 18.41 -11.23
N PHE A 125 -4.73 18.06 -11.88
CA PHE A 125 -4.39 16.66 -12.11
C PHE A 125 -4.12 15.89 -10.80
N ASP A 126 -3.55 16.55 -9.79
CA ASP A 126 -3.31 15.96 -8.48
C ASP A 126 -4.61 15.77 -7.65
N LYS A 127 -5.76 16.34 -8.07
CA LYS A 127 -7.06 16.11 -7.41
C LYS A 127 -7.70 14.79 -7.79
N ILE A 128 -7.43 14.26 -8.98
CA ILE A 128 -7.94 12.94 -9.38
C ILE A 128 -7.28 11.81 -8.58
N SER A 129 -7.92 10.65 -8.55
CA SER A 129 -7.45 9.53 -7.75
C SER A 129 -6.06 9.04 -8.17
N VAL A 130 -5.35 8.41 -7.24
CA VAL A 130 -3.99 7.91 -7.50
C VAL A 130 -3.96 6.84 -8.59
N LEU A 131 -4.96 5.96 -8.64
CA LEU A 131 -5.03 4.91 -9.66
C LEU A 131 -5.35 5.47 -11.03
N GLU A 132 -6.24 6.47 -11.13
CA GLU A 132 -6.52 7.16 -12.39
C GLU A 132 -5.29 7.91 -12.93
N ARG A 133 -4.46 8.48 -12.05
CA ARG A 133 -3.18 9.09 -12.44
C ARG A 133 -2.19 8.06 -12.98
N PHE A 134 -2.11 6.87 -12.38
CA PHE A 134 -1.31 5.77 -12.92
C PHE A 134 -1.85 5.29 -14.26
N ASP A 135 -3.15 5.08 -14.37
CA ASP A 135 -3.81 4.66 -15.61
C ASP A 135 -3.53 5.65 -16.75
N HIS A 136 -3.70 6.95 -16.47
CA HIS A 136 -3.37 8.01 -17.43
C HIS A 136 -1.88 8.00 -17.81
N GLN A 137 -0.97 7.90 -16.82
CA GLN A 137 0.47 7.84 -17.06
C GLN A 137 0.85 6.68 -17.99
N LEU A 138 0.27 5.50 -17.77
CA LEU A 138 0.58 4.32 -18.57
C LEU A 138 -0.03 4.41 -19.98
N LYS A 139 -1.26 4.92 -20.13
CA LYS A 139 -1.90 5.14 -21.43
C LYS A 139 -1.14 6.17 -22.28
N ILE A 140 -0.67 7.27 -21.70
CA ILE A 140 0.21 8.24 -22.41
C ILE A 140 1.53 7.59 -22.82
N SER A 141 1.98 6.58 -22.08
CA SER A 141 3.15 5.77 -22.44
C SER A 141 2.85 4.65 -23.42
N MET A 142 1.65 4.64 -24.04
CA MET A 142 1.16 3.67 -25.03
C MET A 142 1.04 2.25 -24.47
N LEU A 143 0.76 2.08 -23.18
CA LEU A 143 0.53 0.78 -22.56
C LEU A 143 -0.98 0.48 -22.43
N ASN A 144 -1.34 -0.78 -22.60
CA ASN A 144 -2.66 -1.29 -22.23
C ASN A 144 -2.75 -1.40 -20.70
N THR A 145 -3.85 -0.91 -20.13
CA THR A 145 -4.07 -0.92 -18.68
C THR A 145 -5.32 -1.76 -18.36
N SER A 146 -5.12 -2.97 -17.89
CA SER A 146 -6.19 -3.88 -17.46
C SER A 146 -6.28 -4.02 -15.95
N ASN A 147 -5.14 -3.87 -15.27
CA ASN A 147 -4.96 -4.13 -13.85
C ASN A 147 -4.81 -2.85 -13.01
N THR A 148 -4.38 -1.75 -13.62
CA THR A 148 -4.04 -0.49 -12.90
C THR A 148 -5.18 0.04 -12.04
N LEU A 149 -6.44 0.02 -12.54
CA LEU A 149 -7.60 0.51 -11.79
C LEU A 149 -8.16 -0.52 -10.79
N LYS A 150 -7.73 -1.79 -10.89
CA LYS A 150 -8.13 -2.88 -10.02
C LYS A 150 -6.89 -3.63 -9.51
N PRO A 151 -6.02 -2.99 -8.71
CA PRO A 151 -4.81 -3.63 -8.23
C PRO A 151 -5.11 -4.92 -7.49
N ASP A 152 -4.31 -5.95 -7.74
CA ASP A 152 -4.28 -7.19 -6.97
C ASP A 152 -2.98 -7.24 -6.16
N PHE A 153 -3.09 -7.45 -4.85
CA PHE A 153 -1.96 -7.61 -3.95
C PHE A 153 -1.86 -9.03 -3.38
N THR A 154 -2.66 -9.98 -3.88
CA THR A 154 -2.68 -11.36 -3.38
C THR A 154 -1.37 -12.10 -3.62
N TRP A 155 -0.54 -11.66 -4.56
CA TRP A 155 0.82 -12.18 -4.76
C TRP A 155 1.73 -12.02 -3.52
N ALA A 156 1.39 -11.08 -2.63
CA ALA A 156 2.09 -10.88 -1.36
C ALA A 156 1.55 -11.76 -0.22
N CYS A 157 0.65 -12.70 -0.50
CA CYS A 157 0.18 -13.66 0.50
C CYS A 157 1.09 -14.90 0.54
N LYS A 158 1.24 -15.47 1.74
CA LYS A 158 1.92 -16.75 1.97
C LYS A 158 1.12 -17.60 2.95
N ASP A 159 1.52 -18.86 3.14
CA ASP A 159 0.95 -19.68 4.18
C ASP A 159 1.23 -19.11 5.58
N ILE A 160 0.20 -19.04 6.42
CA ILE A 160 0.25 -18.59 7.82
C ILE A 160 -0.40 -19.62 8.77
N SER A 161 -0.45 -20.89 8.37
CA SER A 161 -1.08 -21.96 9.17
C SER A 161 -0.50 -22.06 10.58
N GLU A 162 0.81 -21.84 10.75
CA GLU A 162 1.46 -21.82 12.07
C GLU A 162 0.91 -20.70 12.97
N ILE A 163 0.74 -19.50 12.42
CA ILE A 163 0.16 -18.35 13.15
C ILE A 163 -1.31 -18.66 13.50
N ASN A 164 -2.09 -19.15 12.52
CA ASN A 164 -3.48 -19.48 12.72
C ASN A 164 -3.66 -20.56 13.81
N ASN A 165 -2.81 -21.58 13.82
CA ASN A 165 -2.83 -22.64 14.82
C ASN A 165 -2.40 -22.11 16.20
N HIS A 166 -1.30 -21.35 16.27
CA HIS A 166 -0.77 -20.79 17.52
C HIS A 166 -1.82 -19.94 18.25
N TYR A 167 -2.53 -19.10 17.52
CA TYR A 167 -3.58 -18.23 18.08
C TYR A 167 -4.99 -18.82 17.97
N SER A 168 -5.15 -20.05 17.42
CA SER A 168 -6.44 -20.69 17.18
C SER A 168 -7.40 -19.80 16.41
N LEU A 169 -6.93 -19.19 15.31
CA LEU A 169 -7.70 -18.28 14.46
C LEU A 169 -8.56 -19.08 13.47
N LYS A 170 -9.87 -19.10 13.72
CA LYS A 170 -10.87 -19.66 12.79
C LYS A 170 -11.68 -18.55 12.13
N LYS A 171 -12.44 -17.80 12.93
CA LYS A 171 -13.15 -16.59 12.53
C LYS A 171 -12.61 -15.43 13.35
N TYR A 172 -12.23 -14.33 12.70
CA TYR A 172 -11.69 -13.19 13.42
C TYR A 172 -11.96 -11.85 12.72
N VAL A 173 -12.14 -10.84 13.53
CA VAL A 173 -12.19 -9.43 13.13
C VAL A 173 -10.82 -8.82 13.36
N LEU A 174 -10.24 -8.25 12.33
CA LEU A 174 -8.90 -7.68 12.35
C LEU A 174 -8.95 -6.16 12.41
N LEU A 175 -8.37 -5.58 13.46
CA LEU A 175 -8.39 -4.15 13.74
C LEU A 175 -7.01 -3.52 13.48
N PHE A 176 -6.99 -2.36 12.79
CA PHE A 176 -5.78 -1.56 12.57
C PHE A 176 -5.97 -0.14 13.12
N PRO A 177 -5.79 0.02 14.45
CA PRO A 177 -6.01 1.29 15.15
C PRO A 177 -4.84 2.26 15.06
N PHE A 178 -3.69 1.83 14.53
CA PHE A 178 -2.47 2.61 14.51
C PHE A 178 -2.38 3.48 13.26
N CYS A 179 -1.55 4.50 13.34
CA CYS A 179 -1.18 5.36 12.22
C CYS A 179 0.22 5.94 12.47
N SER A 180 0.82 6.52 11.44
CA SER A 180 2.11 7.21 11.61
C SER A 180 2.03 8.26 12.71
N PRO A 181 3.04 8.38 13.59
CA PRO A 181 3.02 9.31 14.74
C PRO A 181 2.76 10.78 14.36
N HIS A 182 3.12 11.16 13.13
CA HIS A 182 2.91 12.53 12.61
C HIS A 182 1.50 12.76 12.03
N LEU A 183 0.65 11.74 11.98
CA LEU A 183 -0.67 11.77 11.35
C LEU A 183 -1.77 11.34 12.33
N THR A 184 -1.71 11.84 13.55
CA THR A 184 -2.70 11.52 14.62
C THR A 184 -4.14 11.84 14.23
N ILE A 185 -4.34 12.79 13.32
CA ILE A 185 -5.66 13.12 12.74
C ILE A 185 -6.33 11.92 12.03
N LYS A 186 -5.57 10.88 11.70
CA LYS A 186 -6.07 9.63 11.12
C LYS A 186 -6.53 8.62 12.17
N LYS A 187 -6.26 8.85 13.46
CA LYS A 187 -6.52 7.88 14.51
C LYS A 187 -7.97 7.98 14.98
N TRP A 188 -8.74 6.92 14.78
CA TRP A 188 -10.05 6.76 15.39
C TRP A 188 -9.90 6.24 16.81
N PRO A 189 -10.56 6.86 17.85
CA PRO A 189 -10.25 6.54 19.25
C PRO A 189 -11.03 5.34 19.82
N TYR A 190 -12.13 4.89 19.18
CA TYR A 190 -13.09 3.98 19.80
C TYR A 190 -12.90 2.50 19.47
N TYR A 191 -11.68 2.05 19.18
CA TYR A 191 -11.40 0.63 18.88
C TYR A 191 -11.67 -0.31 20.06
N ASN A 192 -11.44 0.14 21.31
CA ASN A 192 -11.75 -0.66 22.50
C ASN A 192 -13.26 -0.80 22.74
N ASP A 193 -14.04 0.23 22.41
CA ASP A 193 -15.50 0.19 22.48
C ASP A 193 -16.05 -0.73 21.40
N LEU A 194 -15.52 -0.65 20.18
CA LEU A 194 -15.86 -1.58 19.11
C LEU A 194 -15.56 -3.04 19.49
N THR A 195 -14.40 -3.29 20.10
CA THR A 195 -14.02 -4.63 20.56
C THR A 195 -15.05 -5.16 21.58
N LYS A 196 -15.50 -4.31 22.51
CA LYS A 196 -16.53 -4.65 23.49
C LYS A 196 -17.86 -4.99 22.78
N LEU A 197 -18.34 -4.14 21.86
CA LEU A 197 -19.58 -4.38 21.13
C LEU A 197 -19.57 -5.69 20.32
N ILE A 198 -18.41 -6.05 19.73
CA ILE A 198 -18.23 -7.33 19.03
C ILE A 198 -18.36 -8.49 20.01
N GLY A 199 -17.69 -8.44 21.16
CA GLY A 199 -17.74 -9.46 22.19
C GLY A 199 -19.16 -9.63 22.78
N ASP A 200 -19.84 -8.52 23.05
CA ASP A 200 -21.20 -8.54 23.61
C ASP A 200 -22.24 -9.19 22.66
N LYS A 201 -22.06 -9.00 21.32
CA LYS A 201 -23.00 -9.57 20.33
C LYS A 201 -22.66 -10.98 19.89
N PHE A 202 -21.39 -11.26 19.63
CA PHE A 202 -20.95 -12.50 18.98
C PHE A 202 -20.22 -13.47 19.93
N GLY A 203 -19.92 -13.04 21.17
CA GLY A 203 -19.21 -13.85 22.15
C GLY A 203 -17.87 -14.37 21.59
N ASP A 204 -17.64 -15.66 21.72
CA ASP A 204 -16.39 -16.31 21.27
C ASP A 204 -16.43 -16.73 19.79
N GLU A 205 -17.51 -16.44 19.06
CA GLU A 205 -17.60 -16.82 17.64
C GLU A 205 -16.51 -16.13 16.80
N TYR A 206 -16.21 -14.86 17.11
CA TYR A 206 -15.19 -14.08 16.42
C TYR A 206 -14.12 -13.61 17.40
N LYS A 207 -12.87 -14.00 17.18
CA LYS A 207 -11.74 -13.38 17.89
C LYS A 207 -11.52 -11.98 17.37
N VAL A 208 -11.33 -11.01 18.25
CA VAL A 208 -10.93 -9.65 17.86
C VAL A 208 -9.43 -9.52 18.03
N VAL A 209 -8.74 -9.28 16.92
CA VAL A 209 -7.28 -9.32 16.85
C VAL A 209 -6.71 -8.03 16.22
N THR A 210 -5.44 -7.77 16.47
CA THR A 210 -4.67 -6.70 15.80
C THR A 210 -3.29 -7.22 15.41
N ALA A 211 -2.69 -6.65 14.38
CA ALA A 211 -1.33 -6.97 13.93
C ALA A 211 -0.49 -5.70 13.94
N PRO A 212 0.14 -5.35 15.07
CA PRO A 212 0.92 -4.12 15.20
C PRO A 212 2.22 -4.19 14.37
N GLY A 213 2.60 -3.04 13.81
CA GLY A 213 3.93 -2.87 13.23
C GLY A 213 5.02 -2.83 14.33
N PRO A 214 6.31 -2.90 13.95
CA PRO A 214 7.41 -2.94 14.92
C PRO A 214 7.45 -1.79 15.92
N SER A 215 7.00 -0.60 15.51
CA SER A 215 6.94 0.59 16.39
C SER A 215 5.66 0.70 17.21
N GLU A 216 4.67 -0.17 16.99
CA GLU A 216 3.32 -0.09 17.55
C GLU A 216 3.08 -1.13 18.66
N VAL A 217 4.09 -1.98 18.94
CA VAL A 217 4.00 -3.10 19.89
C VAL A 217 3.56 -2.65 21.28
N ASN A 218 4.07 -1.52 21.77
CA ASN A 218 3.72 -1.01 23.10
C ASN A 218 2.28 -0.45 23.13
N ASP A 219 1.86 0.22 22.09
CA ASP A 219 0.51 0.78 21.99
C ASP A 219 -0.53 -0.35 21.87
N ALA A 220 -0.17 -1.46 21.22
CA ALA A 220 -1.03 -2.62 21.11
C ALA A 220 -1.40 -3.26 22.46
N LYS A 221 -0.56 -3.12 23.47
CA LYS A 221 -0.85 -3.62 24.84
C LYS A 221 -2.00 -2.88 25.53
N GLN A 222 -2.38 -1.69 25.04
CA GLN A 222 -3.49 -0.90 25.58
C GLN A 222 -4.82 -1.25 24.93
N LEU A 223 -4.79 -2.09 23.90
CA LEU A 223 -5.99 -2.53 23.21
C LEU A 223 -6.58 -3.77 23.88
N LYS A 224 -7.92 -3.86 23.82
CA LYS A 224 -8.64 -5.08 24.23
C LYS A 224 -8.57 -6.17 23.16
N ALA A 225 -8.23 -5.83 21.91
CA ALA A 225 -7.99 -6.78 20.84
C ALA A 225 -6.68 -7.55 21.08
N LEU A 226 -6.67 -8.85 20.76
CA LEU A 226 -5.49 -9.71 20.91
C LEU A 226 -4.41 -9.33 19.90
N PRO A 227 -3.22 -8.90 20.33
CA PRO A 227 -2.13 -8.59 19.41
C PRO A 227 -1.46 -9.88 18.91
N LEU A 228 -1.26 -9.97 17.58
CA LEU A 228 -0.64 -11.11 16.93
C LEU A 228 0.82 -10.83 16.60
N PHE A 229 1.67 -11.82 16.86
CA PHE A 229 3.10 -11.77 16.59
C PHE A 229 3.57 -13.10 15.98
N ASP A 230 4.67 -13.07 15.27
CA ASP A 230 5.41 -14.27 14.88
C ASP A 230 6.69 -14.35 15.71
N ASN A 231 6.78 -15.37 16.60
CA ASN A 231 7.90 -15.55 17.51
C ASN A 231 8.29 -14.25 18.27
N GLY A 232 7.28 -13.53 18.76
CA GLY A 232 7.45 -12.27 19.52
C GLY A 232 7.81 -11.05 18.67
N LYS A 233 7.84 -11.17 17.34
CA LYS A 233 8.11 -10.07 16.40
C LYS A 233 6.84 -9.69 15.64
N ALA A 234 6.78 -8.43 15.20
CA ALA A 234 5.74 -8.00 14.28
C ALA A 234 5.73 -8.87 13.02
N LEU A 235 4.52 -9.14 12.48
CA LEU A 235 4.35 -9.90 11.24
C LEU A 235 5.08 -9.23 10.08
N ASP A 236 5.68 -10.02 9.21
CA ASP A 236 6.19 -9.51 7.94
C ASP A 236 5.03 -9.17 6.99
N ILE A 237 5.33 -8.47 5.88
CA ILE A 237 4.29 -8.01 4.94
C ILE A 237 3.52 -9.17 4.32
N PHE A 238 4.15 -10.32 4.09
CA PHE A 238 3.52 -11.51 3.53
C PHE A 238 2.55 -12.15 4.53
N GLN A 239 2.96 -12.28 5.80
CA GLN A 239 2.12 -12.76 6.88
C GLN A 239 0.94 -11.82 7.11
N LEU A 240 1.21 -10.51 7.15
CA LEU A 240 0.19 -9.48 7.31
C LEU A 240 -0.85 -9.53 6.17
N SER A 241 -0.40 -9.66 4.93
CA SER A 241 -1.30 -9.74 3.77
C SER A 241 -2.19 -10.98 3.83
N SER A 242 -1.64 -12.13 4.23
CA SER A 242 -2.39 -13.37 4.40
C SER A 242 -3.37 -13.30 5.56
N LEU A 243 -2.96 -12.71 6.69
CA LEU A 243 -3.83 -12.50 7.85
C LEU A 243 -5.02 -11.60 7.47
N ILE A 244 -4.77 -10.52 6.74
CA ILE A 244 -5.82 -9.62 6.24
C ILE A 244 -6.76 -10.37 5.30
N LYS A 245 -6.22 -11.11 4.34
CA LYS A 245 -7.02 -11.87 3.36
C LYS A 245 -7.90 -12.94 4.02
N GLY A 246 -7.41 -13.59 5.08
CA GLY A 246 -8.12 -14.65 5.82
C GLY A 246 -9.09 -14.12 6.88
N SER A 247 -9.15 -12.81 7.13
CA SER A 247 -10.04 -12.24 8.14
C SER A 247 -11.51 -12.28 7.72
N SER A 248 -12.41 -12.43 8.70
CA SER A 248 -13.85 -12.33 8.47
C SER A 248 -14.26 -10.88 8.17
N PHE A 249 -13.59 -9.93 8.82
CA PHE A 249 -13.81 -8.51 8.61
C PHE A 249 -12.60 -7.67 9.07
N VAL A 250 -12.30 -6.58 8.36
CA VAL A 250 -11.24 -5.63 8.71
C VAL A 250 -11.86 -4.28 9.08
N VAL A 251 -11.38 -3.67 10.17
CA VAL A 251 -11.64 -2.25 10.46
C VAL A 251 -10.29 -1.54 10.60
N ALA A 252 -10.05 -0.54 9.77
CA ALA A 252 -8.74 0.13 9.71
C ALA A 252 -8.87 1.65 9.62
N ASN A 253 -7.94 2.37 10.23
CA ASN A 253 -7.67 3.75 9.86
C ASN A 253 -7.10 3.82 8.42
N ASP A 254 -7.07 5.02 7.80
CA ASP A 254 -6.42 5.23 6.49
C ASP A 254 -4.89 5.02 6.60
N THR A 255 -4.47 3.78 6.46
CA THR A 255 -3.08 3.32 6.63
C THR A 255 -2.72 2.21 5.64
N GLY A 256 -1.44 1.80 5.62
CA GLY A 256 -0.96 0.73 4.74
C GLY A 256 -1.79 -0.56 4.77
N PRO A 257 -2.13 -1.10 5.95
CA PRO A 257 -3.00 -2.28 6.06
C PRO A 257 -4.38 -2.13 5.43
N ALA A 258 -5.01 -0.93 5.49
CA ALA A 258 -6.28 -0.68 4.81
C ALA A 258 -6.17 -0.84 3.29
N HIS A 259 -5.09 -0.33 2.70
CA HIS A 259 -4.82 -0.50 1.27
C HIS A 259 -4.54 -1.96 0.91
N ILE A 260 -3.81 -2.70 1.76
CA ILE A 260 -3.66 -4.15 1.57
C ILE A 260 -5.03 -4.81 1.57
N ALA A 261 -5.88 -4.52 2.57
CA ALA A 261 -7.22 -5.12 2.69
C ALA A 261 -8.07 -4.90 1.43
N ALA A 262 -8.07 -3.66 0.93
CA ALA A 262 -8.77 -3.33 -0.31
C ALA A 262 -8.27 -4.15 -1.51
N HIS A 263 -6.96 -4.40 -1.60
CA HIS A 263 -6.33 -4.99 -2.79
C HIS A 263 -6.05 -6.50 -2.68
N VAL A 264 -6.27 -7.13 -1.50
CA VAL A 264 -6.35 -8.59 -1.38
C VAL A 264 -7.79 -9.11 -1.42
N GLY A 265 -8.77 -8.21 -1.58
CA GLY A 265 -10.20 -8.55 -1.63
C GLY A 265 -10.82 -8.87 -0.27
N ALA A 266 -10.22 -8.38 0.84
CA ALA A 266 -10.77 -8.57 2.16
C ALA A 266 -12.10 -7.80 2.34
N LYS A 267 -12.98 -8.33 3.20
CA LYS A 267 -14.21 -7.66 3.60
C LYS A 267 -13.92 -6.68 4.74
N GLY A 268 -14.39 -5.45 4.65
CA GLY A 268 -14.09 -4.50 5.72
C GLY A 268 -14.43 -3.04 5.48
N LEU A 269 -13.96 -2.23 6.42
CA LEU A 269 -14.15 -0.79 6.46
C LEU A 269 -12.83 -0.06 6.69
N THR A 270 -12.66 1.07 6.03
CA THR A 270 -11.63 2.05 6.37
C THR A 270 -12.27 3.36 6.81
N LEU A 271 -11.66 4.01 7.81
CA LEU A 271 -12.19 5.19 8.47
C LEU A 271 -11.38 6.42 8.05
N PHE A 272 -12.06 7.41 7.47
CA PHE A 272 -11.48 8.66 7.00
C PHE A 272 -12.01 9.85 7.78
N GLY A 273 -11.09 10.70 8.24
CA GLY A 273 -11.36 12.07 8.63
C GLY A 273 -11.17 13.04 7.45
N LYS A 274 -11.07 14.34 7.75
CA LYS A 274 -10.92 15.43 6.77
C LYS A 274 -9.56 15.47 6.05
N HIS A 275 -8.58 14.66 6.46
CA HIS A 275 -7.19 14.72 5.95
C HIS A 275 -7.06 14.29 4.48
N THR A 276 -7.95 13.41 4.00
CA THR A 276 -8.05 12.98 2.60
C THR A 276 -9.42 12.35 2.37
N THR A 277 -9.70 11.91 1.16
CA THR A 277 -10.96 11.23 0.83
C THR A 277 -10.71 9.81 0.31
N ALA A 278 -11.68 8.93 0.52
CA ALA A 278 -11.67 7.57 -0.03
C ALA A 278 -11.52 7.58 -1.56
N TYR A 279 -12.14 8.55 -2.25
CA TYR A 279 -12.00 8.76 -3.69
C TYR A 279 -10.55 9.05 -4.08
N LYS A 280 -9.90 10.01 -3.41
CA LYS A 280 -8.55 10.43 -3.77
C LYS A 280 -7.53 9.30 -3.69
N VAL A 281 -7.67 8.44 -2.69
CA VAL A 281 -6.81 7.26 -2.53
C VAL A 281 -7.35 6.03 -3.26
N ASN A 282 -8.55 6.10 -3.82
CA ASN A 282 -9.23 5.04 -4.57
C ASN A 282 -9.20 3.69 -3.83
N ILE A 283 -9.68 3.70 -2.57
CA ILE A 283 -9.55 2.52 -1.71
C ILE A 283 -10.79 1.61 -1.74
N GLU A 284 -11.96 2.15 -2.13
CA GLU A 284 -13.20 1.36 -2.11
C GLU A 284 -13.19 0.26 -3.16
N ARG A 285 -13.62 -0.91 -2.74
CA ARG A 285 -13.78 -2.12 -3.56
C ARG A 285 -15.14 -2.75 -3.27
N GLU A 286 -15.49 -3.82 -3.97
CA GLU A 286 -16.76 -4.52 -3.79
C GLU A 286 -17.01 -4.83 -2.32
N ASN A 287 -16.05 -5.47 -1.64
CA ASN A 287 -16.15 -5.92 -0.25
C ASN A 287 -15.48 -4.97 0.76
N PHE A 288 -14.82 -3.90 0.33
CA PHE A 288 -14.09 -2.99 1.21
C PHE A 288 -14.58 -1.55 1.01
N LYS A 289 -15.22 -0.99 2.05
CA LYS A 289 -15.90 0.31 1.98
C LYS A 289 -15.23 1.34 2.88
N ALA A 290 -15.57 2.60 2.67
CA ALA A 290 -15.10 3.71 3.50
C ALA A 290 -16.24 4.34 4.31
N ILE A 291 -15.91 4.78 5.53
CA ILE A 291 -16.74 5.74 6.28
C ILE A 291 -15.96 7.05 6.30
N GLN A 292 -16.52 8.08 5.71
CA GLN A 292 -15.95 9.43 5.64
C GLN A 292 -16.69 10.35 6.61
N VAL A 293 -15.95 10.99 7.50
CA VAL A 293 -16.47 12.01 8.44
C VAL A 293 -15.51 13.20 8.51
N ASN A 294 -16.00 14.35 8.99
CA ASN A 294 -15.14 15.52 9.16
C ASN A 294 -14.13 15.33 10.31
N ASP A 295 -14.57 14.68 11.40
CA ASP A 295 -13.75 14.40 12.56
C ASP A 295 -14.02 12.97 13.05
N LEU A 296 -12.97 12.16 13.14
CA LEU A 296 -13.07 10.77 13.60
C LEU A 296 -13.52 10.66 15.06
N ASN A 297 -13.34 11.68 15.89
CA ASN A 297 -13.88 11.72 17.25
C ASN A 297 -15.42 11.72 17.28
N ASN A 298 -16.07 12.16 16.21
CA ASN A 298 -17.54 12.18 16.10
C ASN A 298 -18.12 10.91 15.45
N LEU A 299 -17.27 9.94 15.07
CA LEU A 299 -17.72 8.64 14.56
C LEU A 299 -17.82 7.66 15.72
N SER A 300 -19.04 7.35 16.17
CA SER A 300 -19.23 6.44 17.30
C SER A 300 -18.88 4.97 16.98
N ALA A 301 -18.60 4.18 18.02
CA ALA A 301 -18.33 2.75 17.89
C ALA A 301 -19.55 1.99 17.37
N GLU A 302 -20.75 2.38 17.79
CA GLU A 302 -22.03 1.76 17.39
C GLU A 302 -22.24 1.86 15.88
N LYS A 303 -21.93 3.02 15.27
CA LYS A 303 -22.08 3.24 13.82
C LYS A 303 -21.13 2.36 13.01
N VAL A 304 -19.91 2.18 13.48
CA VAL A 304 -18.94 1.27 12.86
C VAL A 304 -19.36 -0.18 13.08
N PHE A 305 -19.82 -0.50 14.29
CA PHE A 305 -20.31 -1.83 14.65
C PHE A 305 -21.55 -2.24 13.85
N GLU A 306 -22.50 -1.35 13.61
CA GLU A 306 -23.67 -1.61 12.75
C GLU A 306 -23.25 -2.09 11.36
N ARG A 307 -22.32 -1.38 10.72
CA ARG A 307 -21.79 -1.77 9.40
C ARG A 307 -21.07 -3.13 9.41
N LEU A 308 -20.27 -3.36 10.46
CA LEU A 308 -19.55 -4.63 10.65
C LEU A 308 -20.56 -5.77 10.89
N SER A 309 -21.50 -5.60 11.81
CA SER A 309 -22.44 -6.67 12.19
C SER A 309 -23.34 -7.10 11.03
N ASN A 310 -23.84 -6.13 10.23
CA ASN A 310 -24.62 -6.43 9.02
C ASN A 310 -23.81 -7.21 7.96
N SER A 311 -22.52 -7.20 8.06
CA SER A 311 -21.63 -7.90 7.15
C SER A 311 -21.19 -9.27 7.64
N LEU A 312 -21.28 -9.54 8.94
CA LEU A 312 -20.96 -10.83 9.57
C LEU A 312 -22.18 -11.74 9.73
N SER A 313 -23.36 -11.16 9.79
CA SER A 313 -24.66 -11.86 9.77
C SER A 313 -24.96 -12.35 8.36
#